data_38d767d86494384a750663e170e2ae2b
#
_entry.id   38d767d86494384a750663e170e2ae2b
#
_cell.length_a   1.000
_cell.length_b   1.000
_cell.length_c   1.000
_cell.angle_alpha   90.00
_cell.angle_beta   90.00
_cell.angle_gamma   90.00
#
_symmetry.space_group_name_H-M   'P 1'
#
loop_
_entity.id
_entity.type
_entity.pdbx_description
1 polymer ?
#
loop_
_entity_poly.entity_id
_entity_poly.type
_entity_poly.pdbx_seq_one_letter_code
_entity_poly.pdbx_strand_id
1 'polypeptide(L)'
;MKKFTTYFLLFTVGLLLNACTYDFIAEEELPPVDPNVDVLFSTQIVPIFNSKCVDCHKPGGTAPDLTAANAYNSIMSMNLVNTANPPSSIIYTYPDPANASTHSWKKYSAAEAQLVLTWIQQGAKNN
;
A
#
# COMPACT_ATOMS: atom_id res chain seq x y z
N MET A 1 15.44 55.37 -18.10
CA MET A 1 15.95 54.27 -17.25
C MET A 1 14.99 53.88 -16.12
N LYS A 2 14.42 54.83 -15.36
CA LYS A 2 13.50 54.51 -14.24
C LYS A 2 12.25 53.69 -14.63
N LYS A 3 11.62 53.96 -15.79
CA LYS A 3 10.42 53.24 -16.26
C LYS A 3 10.70 51.78 -16.63
N PHE A 4 11.86 51.50 -17.20
CA PHE A 4 12.26 50.15 -17.57
C PHE A 4 12.48 49.27 -16.34
N THR A 5 13.09 49.81 -15.30
CA THR A 5 13.30 49.12 -14.03
C THR A 5 11.98 48.80 -13.32
N THR A 6 10.98 49.70 -13.43
CA THR A 6 9.65 49.45 -12.83
C THR A 6 8.90 48.32 -13.55
N TYR A 7 8.93 48.27 -14.89
CA TYR A 7 8.29 47.20 -15.63
C TYR A 7 8.99 45.85 -15.43
N PHE A 8 10.32 45.85 -15.32
CA PHE A 8 11.08 44.62 -15.01
C PHE A 8 10.75 44.09 -13.62
N LEU A 9 10.62 44.97 -12.64
CA LEU A 9 10.24 44.58 -11.27
C LEU A 9 8.82 44.03 -11.20
N LEU A 10 7.86 44.62 -11.93
CA LEU A 10 6.49 44.12 -11.99
C LEU A 10 6.41 42.78 -12.70
N PHE A 11 7.23 42.54 -13.73
CA PHE A 11 7.29 41.27 -14.43
C PHE A 11 7.87 40.15 -13.55
N THR A 12 8.93 40.43 -12.80
CA THR A 12 9.51 39.46 -11.85
C THR A 12 8.56 39.10 -10.70
N VAL A 13 7.83 40.07 -10.17
CA VAL A 13 6.82 39.85 -9.11
C VAL A 13 5.66 38.98 -9.67
N GLY A 14 5.24 39.21 -10.92
CA GLY A 14 4.19 38.38 -11.55
C GLY A 14 4.59 36.92 -11.78
N LEU A 15 5.88 36.67 -12.03
CA LEU A 15 6.41 35.31 -12.18
C LEU A 15 6.48 34.54 -10.86
N LEU A 16 6.65 35.22 -9.74
CA LEU A 16 6.73 34.59 -8.41
C LEU A 16 5.35 34.18 -7.85
N LEU A 17 4.26 34.68 -8.43
CA LEU A 17 2.90 34.37 -7.99
C LEU A 17 2.33 33.10 -8.66
N ASN A 18 3.03 32.49 -9.60
CA ASN A 18 2.70 31.15 -10.13
C ASN A 18 3.28 30.07 -9.19
N ALA A 19 2.92 30.13 -7.92
CA ALA A 19 3.14 29.03 -6.99
C ALA A 19 2.27 27.86 -7.48
N CYS A 20 2.91 26.76 -7.91
CA CYS A 20 2.20 25.52 -8.19
C CYS A 20 1.38 25.17 -6.95
N THR A 21 0.07 25.18 -7.08
CA THR A 21 -0.80 24.51 -6.11
C THR A 21 -0.51 23.02 -6.25
N TYR A 22 0.21 22.47 -5.27
CA TYR A 22 0.40 21.04 -5.17
C TYR A 22 -0.88 20.47 -4.56
N ASP A 23 -1.72 19.87 -5.40
CA ASP A 23 -2.84 19.07 -4.92
C ASP A 23 -2.26 17.80 -4.29
N PHE A 24 -2.18 17.81 -2.96
CA PHE A 24 -1.93 16.61 -2.19
C PHE A 24 -3.19 15.74 -2.27
N ILE A 25 -3.15 14.73 -3.16
CA ILE A 25 -4.14 13.67 -3.12
C ILE A 25 -3.85 12.90 -1.82
N ALA A 26 -4.61 13.20 -0.77
CA ALA A 26 -4.58 12.40 0.44
C ALA A 26 -4.90 10.96 0.03
N GLU A 27 -4.01 10.02 0.37
CA GLU A 27 -4.30 8.60 0.23
C GLU A 27 -5.61 8.34 1.01
N GLU A 28 -6.60 7.75 0.33
CA GLU A 28 -7.90 7.47 0.93
C GLU A 28 -7.67 6.56 2.14
N GLU A 29 -7.77 7.14 3.35
CA GLU A 29 -7.66 6.36 4.58
C GLU A 29 -8.86 5.43 4.64
N LEU A 30 -8.61 4.12 4.49
CA LEU A 30 -9.63 3.12 4.78
C LEU A 30 -10.11 3.33 6.21
N PRO A 31 -11.43 3.21 6.45
CA PRO A 31 -11.95 3.34 7.81
C PRO A 31 -11.22 2.37 8.76
N PRO A 32 -11.04 2.74 10.03
CA PRO A 32 -10.40 1.86 11.01
C PRO A 32 -11.02 0.46 10.98
N VAL A 33 -10.17 -0.57 10.92
CA VAL A 33 -10.64 -1.96 10.91
C VAL A 33 -11.23 -2.28 12.28
N ASP A 34 -12.53 -2.60 12.32
CA ASP A 34 -13.17 -3.08 13.56
C ASP A 34 -12.66 -4.50 13.89
N PRO A 35 -11.97 -4.71 15.01
CA PRO A 35 -11.42 -6.01 15.37
C PRO A 35 -12.50 -7.09 15.62
N ASN A 36 -13.75 -6.68 15.82
CA ASN A 36 -14.88 -7.59 16.05
C ASN A 36 -15.59 -8.02 14.76
N VAL A 37 -15.22 -7.44 13.62
CA VAL A 37 -15.75 -7.80 12.31
C VAL A 37 -14.71 -8.63 11.57
N ASP A 38 -15.11 -9.82 11.10
CA ASP A 38 -14.21 -10.69 10.34
C ASP A 38 -13.73 -9.98 9.06
N VAL A 39 -12.43 -9.92 8.88
CA VAL A 39 -11.82 -9.49 7.63
C VAL A 39 -11.94 -10.62 6.61
N LEU A 40 -12.55 -10.31 5.47
CA LEU A 40 -12.78 -11.28 4.40
C LEU A 40 -11.58 -11.35 3.45
N PHE A 41 -11.00 -12.54 3.30
CA PHE A 41 -9.86 -12.74 2.41
C PHE A 41 -10.21 -12.41 0.97
N SER A 42 -11.33 -12.95 0.47
CA SER A 42 -11.72 -12.83 -0.94
C SER A 42 -12.04 -11.40 -1.36
N THR A 43 -12.68 -10.61 -0.50
CA THR A 43 -13.20 -9.28 -0.86
C THR A 43 -12.39 -8.12 -0.32
N GLN A 44 -11.49 -8.36 0.66
CA GLN A 44 -10.70 -7.30 1.27
C GLN A 44 -9.18 -7.50 1.10
N ILE A 45 -8.67 -8.72 1.21
CA ILE A 45 -7.23 -9.00 1.08
C ILE A 45 -6.83 -9.22 -0.38
N VAL A 46 -7.57 -10.05 -1.13
CA VAL A 46 -7.29 -10.32 -2.55
C VAL A 46 -7.23 -9.04 -3.40
N PRO A 47 -8.12 -8.04 -3.25
CA PRO A 47 -8.01 -6.78 -3.98
C PRO A 47 -6.70 -6.04 -3.74
N ILE A 48 -6.14 -6.07 -2.53
CA ILE A 48 -4.83 -5.48 -2.22
C ILE A 48 -3.74 -6.18 -3.05
N PHE A 49 -3.74 -7.51 -3.08
CA PHE A 49 -2.78 -8.27 -3.87
C PHE A 49 -2.92 -7.98 -5.36
N ASN A 50 -4.16 -7.93 -5.87
CA ASN A 50 -4.43 -7.65 -7.28
C ASN A 50 -3.92 -6.28 -7.71
N SER A 51 -4.05 -5.27 -6.87
CA SER A 51 -3.65 -3.90 -7.22
C SER A 51 -2.14 -3.67 -7.10
N LYS A 52 -1.45 -4.40 -6.21
CA LYS A 52 -0.06 -4.08 -5.86
C LYS A 52 0.94 -5.19 -6.17
N CYS A 53 0.53 -6.46 -6.19
CA CYS A 53 1.45 -7.59 -6.13
C CYS A 53 1.47 -8.47 -7.39
N VAL A 54 0.32 -8.68 -8.03
CA VAL A 54 0.19 -9.66 -9.13
C VAL A 54 0.97 -9.31 -10.39
N ASP A 55 1.45 -8.09 -10.56
CA ASP A 55 2.36 -7.76 -11.66
C ASP A 55 3.58 -8.68 -11.70
N CYS A 56 4.13 -8.99 -10.52
CA CYS A 56 5.30 -9.86 -10.34
C CYS A 56 4.93 -11.22 -9.74
N HIS A 57 3.92 -11.26 -8.85
CA HIS A 57 3.50 -12.44 -8.08
C HIS A 57 2.32 -13.15 -8.74
N LYS A 58 2.57 -13.84 -9.85
CA LYS A 58 1.59 -14.55 -10.70
C LYS A 58 2.18 -15.85 -11.26
N PRO A 59 1.38 -16.73 -11.90
CA PRO A 59 1.90 -17.92 -12.56
C PRO A 59 3.04 -17.60 -13.52
N GLY A 60 4.18 -18.28 -13.34
CA GLY A 60 5.41 -18.03 -14.12
C GLY A 60 6.22 -16.81 -13.69
N GLY A 61 5.78 -16.08 -12.68
CA GLY A 61 6.51 -14.97 -12.07
C GLY A 61 7.23 -15.37 -10.77
N THR A 62 7.43 -14.39 -9.89
CA THR A 62 8.07 -14.59 -8.58
C THR A 62 7.06 -15.20 -7.59
N ALA A 63 7.45 -16.24 -6.85
CA ALA A 63 6.63 -16.78 -5.78
C ALA A 63 6.57 -15.81 -4.56
N PRO A 64 5.45 -15.79 -3.81
CA PRO A 64 4.23 -16.58 -3.97
C PRO A 64 3.37 -16.14 -5.18
N ASP A 65 2.49 -17.00 -5.67
CA ASP A 65 1.44 -16.60 -6.61
C ASP A 65 0.29 -15.93 -5.84
N LEU A 66 0.11 -14.64 -6.06
CA LEU A 66 -0.87 -13.82 -5.34
C LEU A 66 -2.12 -13.50 -6.18
N THR A 67 -2.31 -14.20 -7.29
CA THR A 67 -3.57 -14.12 -8.05
C THR A 67 -4.75 -14.65 -7.22
N ALA A 68 -5.95 -14.13 -7.48
CA ALA A 68 -7.14 -14.44 -6.69
C ALA A 68 -7.40 -15.94 -6.52
N ALA A 69 -7.11 -16.74 -7.55
CA ALA A 69 -7.31 -18.19 -7.50
C ALA A 69 -6.29 -18.94 -6.63
N ASN A 70 -5.08 -18.42 -6.48
CA ASN A 70 -3.95 -19.14 -5.92
C ASN A 70 -3.40 -18.53 -4.62
N ALA A 71 -3.70 -17.24 -4.36
CA ALA A 71 -3.08 -16.47 -3.28
C ALA A 71 -3.13 -17.18 -1.93
N TYR A 72 -4.31 -17.63 -1.50
CA TYR A 72 -4.45 -18.27 -0.21
C TYR A 72 -3.57 -19.52 -0.07
N ASN A 73 -3.69 -20.43 -1.02
CA ASN A 73 -2.91 -21.69 -1.00
C ASN A 73 -1.41 -21.42 -1.11
N SER A 74 -1.01 -20.42 -1.92
CA SER A 74 0.39 -20.08 -2.12
C SER A 74 1.03 -19.52 -0.85
N ILE A 75 0.39 -18.57 -0.17
CA ILE A 75 0.94 -17.97 1.06
C ILE A 75 0.95 -18.96 2.24
N MET A 76 -0.07 -19.84 2.32
CA MET A 76 -0.13 -20.83 3.40
C MET A 76 0.89 -21.95 3.20
N SER A 77 1.01 -22.49 1.98
CA SER A 77 1.98 -23.56 1.68
C SER A 77 3.44 -23.12 1.82
N MET A 78 3.71 -21.83 1.62
CA MET A 78 5.05 -21.26 1.79
C MET A 78 5.31 -20.76 3.22
N ASN A 79 4.40 -21.00 4.16
CA ASN A 79 4.49 -20.55 5.56
C ASN A 79 4.73 -19.02 5.71
N LEU A 80 4.09 -18.22 4.85
CA LEU A 80 4.24 -16.77 4.90
C LEU A 80 3.33 -16.11 5.94
N VAL A 81 2.46 -16.87 6.58
CA VAL A 81 1.55 -16.48 7.65
C VAL A 81 1.93 -17.19 8.95
N ASN A 82 2.04 -16.44 10.03
CA ASN A 82 2.27 -16.93 11.38
C ASN A 82 1.13 -16.46 12.29
N THR A 83 0.12 -17.29 12.49
CA THR A 83 -1.03 -16.96 13.32
C THR A 83 -0.71 -16.97 14.82
N ALA A 84 0.38 -17.63 15.24
CA ALA A 84 0.84 -17.61 16.64
C ALA A 84 1.56 -16.30 16.99
N ASN A 85 2.18 -15.66 16.00
CA ASN A 85 2.80 -14.34 16.12
C ASN A 85 2.52 -13.51 14.86
N PRO A 86 1.31 -12.98 14.69
CA PRO A 86 0.87 -12.29 13.48
C PRO A 86 1.82 -11.20 12.96
N PRO A 87 2.40 -10.33 13.81
CA PRO A 87 3.34 -9.31 13.37
C PRO A 87 4.64 -9.85 12.74
N SER A 88 4.97 -11.13 12.92
CA SER A 88 6.14 -11.77 12.30
C SER A 88 5.84 -12.43 10.95
N SER A 89 4.62 -12.36 10.47
CA SER A 89 4.22 -12.94 9.18
C SER A 89 4.94 -12.26 8.02
N ILE A 90 5.55 -13.06 7.14
CA ILE A 90 6.31 -12.54 5.99
C ILE A 90 5.40 -11.75 5.05
N ILE A 91 4.19 -12.24 4.79
CA ILE A 91 3.20 -11.56 3.95
C ILE A 91 2.83 -10.16 4.49
N TYR A 92 3.00 -9.91 5.79
CA TYR A 92 2.81 -8.62 6.44
C TYR A 92 4.11 -7.80 6.43
N THR A 93 5.22 -8.37 6.92
CA THR A 93 6.45 -7.61 7.21
C THR A 93 7.21 -7.15 5.97
N TYR A 94 7.16 -7.91 4.86
CA TYR A 94 7.91 -7.55 3.64
C TYR A 94 7.35 -6.30 2.95
N PRO A 95 6.04 -6.19 2.69
CA PRO A 95 5.47 -4.98 2.10
C PRO A 95 5.04 -3.92 3.14
N ASP A 96 5.37 -4.09 4.42
CA ASP A 96 5.07 -3.11 5.47
C ASP A 96 5.66 -1.73 5.12
N PRO A 97 4.87 -0.64 5.13
CA PRO A 97 5.36 0.70 4.84
C PRO A 97 6.44 1.18 5.83
N ALA A 98 6.45 0.67 7.06
CA ALA A 98 7.48 0.97 8.05
C ALA A 98 8.81 0.24 7.80
N ASN A 99 8.82 -0.82 6.98
CA ASN A 99 10.03 -1.59 6.67
C ASN A 99 10.72 -1.06 5.40
N ALA A 100 11.79 -0.30 5.54
CA ALA A 100 12.51 0.28 4.41
C ALA A 100 13.37 -0.72 3.61
N SER A 101 13.67 -1.90 4.17
CA SER A 101 14.66 -2.82 3.61
C SER A 101 14.12 -3.81 2.59
N THR A 102 12.82 -4.05 2.59
CA THR A 102 12.17 -5.04 1.73
C THR A 102 11.11 -4.39 0.84
N HIS A 103 10.89 -4.89 -0.37
CA HIS A 103 9.85 -4.42 -1.28
C HIS A 103 9.77 -2.88 -1.40
N SER A 104 10.90 -2.19 -1.47
CA SER A 104 10.97 -0.72 -1.43
C SER A 104 10.15 -0.02 -2.53
N TRP A 105 9.86 -0.74 -3.63
CA TRP A 105 9.10 -0.24 -4.79
C TRP A 105 7.59 -0.53 -4.74
N LYS A 106 7.14 -1.43 -3.86
CA LYS A 106 5.73 -1.80 -3.69
C LYS A 106 5.43 -2.08 -2.21
N LYS A 107 4.66 -1.20 -1.60
CA LYS A 107 4.30 -1.25 -0.19
C LYS A 107 2.80 -1.24 -0.01
N TYR A 108 2.34 -1.79 1.11
CA TYR A 108 1.01 -1.48 1.60
C TYR A 108 0.89 0.00 1.95
N SER A 109 -0.31 0.55 1.90
CA SER A 109 -0.63 1.71 2.72
C SER A 109 -0.73 1.30 4.19
N ALA A 110 -0.73 2.27 5.10
CA ALA A 110 -0.89 1.98 6.53
C ALA A 110 -2.20 1.24 6.82
N ALA A 111 -3.28 1.62 6.12
CA ALA A 111 -4.58 0.98 6.26
C ALA A 111 -4.60 -0.45 5.70
N GLU A 112 -3.98 -0.71 4.55
CA GLU A 112 -3.84 -2.06 4.00
C GLU A 112 -2.99 -2.96 4.90
N ALA A 113 -1.89 -2.45 5.44
CA ALA A 113 -1.06 -3.18 6.40
C ALA A 113 -1.87 -3.58 7.64
N GLN A 114 -2.66 -2.64 8.18
CA GLN A 114 -3.54 -2.92 9.32
C GLN A 114 -4.59 -3.98 8.97
N LEU A 115 -5.18 -3.93 7.78
CA LEU A 115 -6.17 -4.90 7.33
C LEU A 115 -5.58 -6.30 7.21
N VAL A 116 -4.40 -6.43 6.59
CA VAL A 116 -3.68 -7.71 6.47
C VAL A 116 -3.31 -8.25 7.86
N LEU A 117 -2.81 -7.40 8.76
CA LEU A 117 -2.47 -7.81 10.11
C LEU A 117 -3.70 -8.31 10.87
N THR A 118 -4.83 -7.60 10.79
CA THR A 118 -6.09 -7.98 11.44
C THR A 118 -6.59 -9.33 10.91
N TRP A 119 -6.56 -9.55 9.58
CA TRP A 119 -6.90 -10.83 8.98
C TRP A 119 -6.06 -11.99 9.55
N ILE A 120 -4.74 -11.78 9.73
CA ILE A 120 -3.86 -12.80 10.32
C ILE A 120 -4.21 -13.04 11.79
N GLN A 121 -4.47 -11.97 12.57
CA GLN A 121 -4.87 -12.05 13.98
C GLN A 121 -6.19 -12.81 14.17
N GLN A 122 -7.09 -12.73 13.20
CA GLN A 122 -8.37 -13.46 13.18
C GLN A 122 -8.23 -14.89 12.67
N GLY A 123 -7.00 -15.40 12.50
CA GLY A 123 -6.69 -16.77 12.12
C GLY A 123 -6.48 -17.00 10.63
N ALA A 124 -6.29 -15.94 9.84
CA ALA A 124 -6.00 -16.01 8.41
C ALA A 124 -6.99 -16.91 7.63
N LYS A 125 -8.28 -16.68 7.80
CA LYS A 125 -9.35 -17.48 7.21
C LYS A 125 -9.39 -17.31 5.69
N ASN A 126 -9.76 -18.39 4.97
CA ASN A 126 -10.08 -18.35 3.53
C ASN A 126 -11.59 -18.15 3.36
N ASN A 127 -12.09 -16.95 3.46
CA ASN A 127 -13.50 -16.58 3.49
C ASN A 127 -13.84 -15.49 2.45
#